data_ebb9d4180c65c2cab6605607532fece9
#
_entry.id   ebb9d4180c65c2cab6605607532fece9
#
_cell.length_a   1.000
_cell.length_b   1.000
_cell.length_c   1.000
_cell.angle_alpha   90.00
_cell.angle_beta   90.00
_cell.angle_gamma   90.00
#
_symmetry.space_group_name_H-M   'P 1'
#
loop_
_entity.id
_entity.type
_entity.pdbx_description
1 polymer ?
#
loop_
_entity_poly.entity_id
_entity_poly.type
_entity_poly.pdbx_seq_one_letter_code
_entity_poly.pdbx_strand_id
1 'polypeptide(L)'
;MIQALSVLIPTYHCRCKELVYSLHQQLMEQPVTFEIIVVDDGSHDTACIQENQVITALPHCTYHKEEQNRGRAGVRNYLAHLAQYDYLLFIDGDMSVRNDTFIAQYLQNEADVCYGGYVIPMEENALQANLRYRYELHNAVQRNASERNKQPFMDFHTSNFRVKRSIMLSLPLDERFTSYGYEDVLWGKTLKENGYTITHIDNPVSFEDFEDNEHFVAKTEESLHTLHQFQSELQDYSRLLSLPGAYRKLAGLFYPLLGKSLRKRLIHNKMPVFLFNIYKLMYFAQIKQ
;
A
#
# COMPACT_ATOMS: atom_id res chain seq x y z
N MET A 1 3.93 21.55 -16.13
CA MET A 1 3.89 21.49 -14.64
C MET A 1 2.44 21.52 -14.19
N ILE A 2 2.05 20.65 -13.29
CA ILE A 2 0.69 20.53 -12.77
C ILE A 2 0.31 21.80 -12.00
N GLN A 3 -0.86 22.38 -12.32
CA GLN A 3 -1.34 23.65 -11.75
C GLN A 3 -2.36 23.46 -10.61
N ALA A 4 -2.96 22.26 -10.51
CA ALA A 4 -3.91 21.95 -9.46
C ALA A 4 -3.77 20.47 -9.04
N LEU A 5 -3.85 20.20 -7.73
CA LEU A 5 -3.59 18.87 -7.14
C LEU A 5 -4.53 18.58 -5.95
N SER A 6 -5.20 17.45 -5.96
CA SER A 6 -5.88 16.90 -4.78
C SER A 6 -4.97 15.86 -4.11
N VAL A 7 -4.57 16.10 -2.87
CA VAL A 7 -3.86 15.13 -2.04
C VAL A 7 -4.87 14.35 -1.21
N LEU A 8 -4.87 13.03 -1.35
CA LEU A 8 -5.90 12.11 -0.86
C LEU A 8 -5.29 11.10 0.11
N ILE A 9 -5.74 11.12 1.36
CA ILE A 9 -5.16 10.34 2.44
C ILE A 9 -6.25 9.43 3.03
N PRO A 10 -6.29 8.15 2.64
CA PRO A 10 -7.10 7.17 3.36
C PRO A 10 -6.44 6.84 4.70
N THR A 11 -7.23 6.81 5.78
CA THR A 11 -6.74 6.41 7.10
C THR A 11 -7.73 5.47 7.80
N TYR A 12 -7.22 4.54 8.60
CA TYR A 12 -8.00 3.64 9.43
C TYR A 12 -7.18 3.23 10.65
N HIS A 13 -7.65 3.60 11.86
CA HIS A 13 -6.92 3.40 13.12
C HIS A 13 -5.47 3.91 13.11
N CYS A 14 -5.21 4.98 12.36
CA CYS A 14 -3.88 5.49 12.09
C CYS A 14 -3.84 7.02 12.27
N ARG A 15 -2.76 7.54 12.87
CA ARG A 15 -2.49 8.96 13.02
C ARG A 15 -1.81 9.50 11.78
N CYS A 16 -2.47 10.42 11.07
CA CYS A 16 -1.94 11.03 9.85
C CYS A 16 -1.64 12.53 9.98
N LYS A 17 -1.82 13.10 11.16
CA LYS A 17 -1.64 14.54 11.41
C LYS A 17 -0.28 15.06 10.92
N GLU A 18 0.81 14.43 11.33
CA GLU A 18 2.17 14.86 10.98
C GLU A 18 2.44 14.76 9.47
N LEU A 19 1.91 13.71 8.82
CA LEU A 19 1.95 13.58 7.37
C LEU A 19 1.24 14.77 6.69
N VAL A 20 0.03 15.09 7.13
CA VAL A 20 -0.74 16.22 6.58
C VAL A 20 -0.01 17.55 6.77
N TYR A 21 0.56 17.81 7.95
CA TYR A 21 1.34 19.03 8.20
C TYR A 21 2.55 19.14 7.26
N SER A 22 3.32 18.08 7.10
CA SER A 22 4.47 18.05 6.19
C SER A 22 4.07 18.32 4.74
N LEU A 23 3.01 17.67 4.26
CA LEU A 23 2.51 17.86 2.90
C LEU A 23 1.93 19.26 2.69
N HIS A 24 1.17 19.76 3.66
CA HIS A 24 0.59 21.09 3.61
C HIS A 24 1.68 22.17 3.53
N GLN A 25 2.73 22.07 4.35
CA GLN A 25 3.84 23.01 4.29
C GLN A 25 4.49 23.03 2.91
N GLN A 26 4.80 21.87 2.33
CA GLN A 26 5.40 21.80 0.99
C GLN A 26 4.46 22.35 -0.10
N LEU A 27 3.14 22.11 0.01
CA LEU A 27 2.15 22.64 -0.93
C LEU A 27 2.04 24.16 -0.88
N MET A 28 2.08 24.75 0.32
CA MET A 28 2.07 26.22 0.50
C MET A 28 3.28 26.92 -0.12
N GLU A 29 4.39 26.22 -0.31
CA GLU A 29 5.60 26.73 -0.95
C GLU A 29 5.61 26.60 -2.48
N GLN A 30 4.60 25.90 -3.06
CA GLN A 30 4.52 25.67 -4.51
C GLN A 30 3.46 26.58 -5.17
N PRO A 31 3.68 27.02 -6.42
CA PRO A 31 2.69 27.76 -7.18
C PRO A 31 1.60 26.82 -7.74
N VAL A 32 0.86 26.15 -6.87
CA VAL A 32 -0.16 25.15 -7.21
C VAL A 32 -1.43 25.41 -6.41
N THR A 33 -2.58 25.32 -7.05
CA THR A 33 -3.86 25.25 -6.33
C THR A 33 -4.04 23.84 -5.79
N PHE A 34 -4.39 23.70 -4.50
CA PHE A 34 -4.45 22.37 -3.89
C PHE A 34 -5.58 22.22 -2.89
N GLU A 35 -5.89 20.99 -2.60
CA GLU A 35 -6.65 20.53 -1.44
C GLU A 35 -5.98 19.28 -0.84
N ILE A 36 -6.19 19.07 0.46
CA ILE A 36 -5.87 17.82 1.15
C ILE A 36 -7.16 17.26 1.72
N ILE A 37 -7.53 16.07 1.32
CA ILE A 37 -8.72 15.36 1.78
C ILE A 37 -8.28 14.11 2.53
N VAL A 38 -8.61 14.05 3.82
CA VAL A 38 -8.43 12.86 4.65
C VAL A 38 -9.78 12.18 4.82
N VAL A 39 -9.86 10.90 4.54
CA VAL A 39 -11.02 10.06 4.85
C VAL A 39 -10.62 8.99 5.86
N ASP A 40 -11.23 9.06 7.03
CA ASP A 40 -11.18 8.03 8.05
C ASP A 40 -12.24 6.97 7.76
N ASP A 41 -11.77 5.78 7.41
CA ASP A 41 -12.59 4.67 6.93
C ASP A 41 -13.25 3.88 8.08
N GLY A 42 -13.92 4.60 8.98
CA GLY A 42 -14.71 3.99 10.06
C GLY A 42 -13.89 3.61 11.31
N SER A 43 -12.86 4.37 11.67
CA SER A 43 -12.11 4.15 12.92
C SER A 43 -13.00 4.29 14.16
N HIS A 44 -12.65 3.51 15.20
CA HIS A 44 -13.30 3.56 16.51
C HIS A 44 -12.40 4.14 17.61
N ASP A 45 -11.10 4.34 17.35
CA ASP A 45 -10.16 4.98 18.27
C ASP A 45 -10.43 6.49 18.35
N THR A 46 -11.11 6.90 19.42
CA THR A 46 -11.48 8.31 19.65
C THR A 46 -10.26 9.22 19.74
N ALA A 47 -9.15 8.77 20.33
CA ALA A 47 -7.94 9.57 20.47
C ALA A 47 -7.30 9.83 19.09
N CYS A 48 -7.22 8.80 18.26
CA CYS A 48 -6.73 8.90 16.88
C CYS A 48 -7.60 9.85 16.05
N ILE A 49 -8.93 9.71 16.15
CA ILE A 49 -9.90 10.57 15.43
C ILE A 49 -9.73 12.05 15.85
N GLN A 50 -9.68 12.33 17.15
CA GLN A 50 -9.51 13.70 17.67
C GLN A 50 -8.19 14.32 17.22
N GLU A 51 -7.10 13.55 17.24
CA GLU A 51 -5.79 14.01 16.78
C GLU A 51 -5.80 14.33 15.28
N ASN A 52 -6.42 13.49 14.47
CA ASN A 52 -6.50 13.73 13.03
C ASN A 52 -7.43 14.91 12.68
N GLN A 53 -8.51 15.12 13.43
CA GLN A 53 -9.45 16.23 13.18
C GLN A 53 -8.82 17.63 13.27
N VAL A 54 -7.69 17.80 13.99
CA VAL A 54 -7.03 19.10 14.11
C VAL A 54 -6.54 19.66 12.77
N ILE A 55 -6.37 18.79 11.74
CA ILE A 55 -5.95 19.24 10.40
C ILE A 55 -6.97 20.17 9.73
N THR A 56 -8.23 20.13 10.14
CA THR A 56 -9.27 21.02 9.61
C THR A 56 -9.04 22.50 9.93
N ALA A 57 -8.12 22.80 10.85
CA ALA A 57 -7.67 24.17 11.10
C ALA A 57 -6.69 24.69 10.04
N LEU A 58 -6.13 23.83 9.21
CA LEU A 58 -5.26 24.21 8.10
C LEU A 58 -6.12 24.61 6.88
N PRO A 59 -5.76 25.69 6.16
CA PRO A 59 -6.45 26.06 4.93
C PRO A 59 -6.34 24.92 3.89
N HIS A 60 -7.39 24.72 3.10
CA HIS A 60 -7.47 23.70 2.06
C HIS A 60 -7.40 22.24 2.56
N CYS A 61 -7.59 21.99 3.86
CA CYS A 61 -7.63 20.67 4.44
C CYS A 61 -9.02 20.29 4.91
N THR A 62 -9.48 19.09 4.59
CA THR A 62 -10.74 18.51 5.07
C THR A 62 -10.53 17.13 5.68
N TYR A 63 -11.35 16.80 6.66
CA TYR A 63 -11.38 15.48 7.30
C TYR A 63 -12.81 14.95 7.29
N HIS A 64 -12.99 13.79 6.69
CA HIS A 64 -14.27 13.08 6.62
C HIS A 64 -14.15 11.79 7.42
N LYS A 65 -15.07 11.56 8.34
CA LYS A 65 -15.17 10.32 9.09
C LYS A 65 -16.36 9.52 8.57
N GLU A 66 -16.08 8.32 8.06
CA GLU A 66 -17.11 7.37 7.66
C GLU A 66 -17.64 6.59 8.88
N GLU A 67 -18.90 6.18 8.82
CA GLU A 67 -19.51 5.34 9.85
C GLU A 67 -19.12 3.87 9.71
N GLN A 68 -18.88 3.42 8.48
CA GLN A 68 -18.57 2.04 8.13
C GLN A 68 -17.29 1.97 7.31
N ASN A 69 -16.52 0.92 7.55
CA ASN A 69 -15.32 0.64 6.77
C ASN A 69 -15.68 0.22 5.33
N ARG A 70 -15.20 0.96 4.34
CA ARG A 70 -15.37 0.71 2.90
C ARG A 70 -14.31 -0.25 2.36
N GLY A 71 -13.28 -0.49 3.13
CA GLY A 71 -12.09 -1.22 2.70
C GLY A 71 -11.14 -0.40 1.82
N ARG A 72 -9.96 -0.95 1.59
CA ARG A 72 -8.84 -0.25 0.94
C ARG A 72 -9.17 0.28 -0.47
N ALA A 73 -9.91 -0.49 -1.27
CA ALA A 73 -10.35 -0.07 -2.59
C ALA A 73 -11.46 0.98 -2.49
N GLY A 74 -12.49 0.74 -1.69
CA GLY A 74 -13.66 1.61 -1.58
C GLY A 74 -13.32 3.00 -1.06
N VAL A 75 -12.46 3.11 -0.04
CA VAL A 75 -12.07 4.42 0.50
C VAL A 75 -11.28 5.27 -0.52
N ARG A 76 -10.41 4.63 -1.35
CA ARG A 76 -9.68 5.35 -2.40
C ARG A 76 -10.59 5.77 -3.55
N ASN A 77 -11.52 4.92 -3.95
CA ASN A 77 -12.56 5.28 -4.93
C ASN A 77 -13.40 6.46 -4.43
N TYR A 78 -13.81 6.42 -3.16
CA TYR A 78 -14.57 7.49 -2.55
C TYR A 78 -13.79 8.81 -2.50
N LEU A 79 -12.52 8.79 -2.11
CA LEU A 79 -11.62 9.94 -2.15
C LEU A 79 -11.51 10.55 -3.55
N ALA A 80 -11.42 9.72 -4.60
CA ALA A 80 -11.37 10.19 -5.98
C ALA A 80 -12.68 10.91 -6.41
N HIS A 81 -13.81 10.49 -5.87
CA HIS A 81 -15.09 11.18 -6.12
C HIS A 81 -15.18 12.53 -5.40
N LEU A 82 -14.66 12.64 -4.18
CA LEU A 82 -14.62 13.89 -3.41
C LEU A 82 -13.68 14.94 -4.03
N ALA A 83 -12.60 14.49 -4.65
CA ALA A 83 -11.55 15.35 -5.21
C ALA A 83 -12.08 16.28 -6.31
N GLN A 84 -11.59 17.53 -6.32
CA GLN A 84 -12.03 18.56 -7.27
C GLN A 84 -11.07 18.69 -8.47
N TYR A 85 -9.78 18.35 -8.31
CA TYR A 85 -8.76 18.62 -9.31
C TYR A 85 -8.43 17.40 -10.17
N ASP A 86 -7.85 17.65 -11.35
CA ASP A 86 -7.59 16.64 -12.38
C ASP A 86 -6.45 15.68 -12.02
N TYR A 87 -5.57 16.06 -11.11
CA TYR A 87 -4.50 15.19 -10.62
C TYR A 87 -4.72 14.83 -9.15
N LEU A 88 -4.67 13.55 -8.86
CA LEU A 88 -4.87 12.97 -7.54
C LEU A 88 -3.55 12.39 -7.04
N LEU A 89 -3.09 12.78 -5.86
CA LEU A 89 -1.94 12.18 -5.19
C LEU A 89 -2.43 11.41 -3.97
N PHE A 90 -2.39 10.09 -4.04
CA PHE A 90 -2.72 9.21 -2.92
C PHE A 90 -1.49 8.92 -2.08
N ILE A 91 -1.64 9.03 -0.76
CA ILE A 91 -0.63 8.64 0.23
C ILE A 91 -1.32 7.95 1.38
N ASP A 92 -0.87 6.74 1.76
CA ASP A 92 -1.42 6.03 2.91
C ASP A 92 -1.14 6.80 4.21
N GLY A 93 -2.12 6.85 5.11
CA GLY A 93 -2.06 7.66 6.33
C GLY A 93 -1.00 7.23 7.36
N ASP A 94 -0.48 5.99 7.24
CA ASP A 94 0.58 5.41 8.06
C ASP A 94 2.01 5.68 7.52
N MET A 95 2.12 6.49 6.47
CA MET A 95 3.39 6.85 5.86
C MET A 95 3.92 8.18 6.38
N SER A 96 5.23 8.40 6.25
CA SER A 96 5.85 9.71 6.47
C SER A 96 6.60 10.21 5.24
N VAL A 97 6.65 11.53 5.09
CA VAL A 97 7.39 12.21 4.01
C VAL A 97 8.63 12.86 4.62
N ARG A 98 9.81 12.39 4.19
CA ARG A 98 11.11 12.88 4.68
C ARG A 98 11.84 13.76 3.66
N ASN A 99 11.35 13.83 2.43
CA ASN A 99 11.93 14.59 1.33
C ASN A 99 11.24 15.95 1.21
N ASP A 100 11.97 17.03 1.40
CA ASP A 100 11.44 18.40 1.32
C ASP A 100 11.01 18.81 -0.10
N THR A 101 11.40 18.05 -1.13
CA THR A 101 11.01 18.28 -2.53
C THR A 101 9.93 17.28 -3.01
N PHE A 102 9.29 16.58 -2.09
CA PHE A 102 8.36 15.50 -2.40
C PHE A 102 7.20 15.97 -3.31
N ILE A 103 6.53 17.06 -2.95
CA ILE A 103 5.45 17.65 -3.75
C ILE A 103 5.99 18.18 -5.08
N ALA A 104 7.11 18.92 -5.07
CA ALA A 104 7.70 19.49 -6.28
C ALA A 104 8.00 18.43 -7.34
N GLN A 105 8.50 17.25 -6.95
CA GLN A 105 8.78 16.14 -7.87
C GLN A 105 7.51 15.60 -8.53
N TYR A 106 6.40 15.49 -7.80
CA TYR A 106 5.12 15.09 -8.38
C TYR A 106 4.54 16.14 -9.32
N LEU A 107 4.68 17.43 -9.01
CA LEU A 107 4.17 18.52 -9.85
C LEU A 107 4.90 18.63 -11.20
N GLN A 108 6.15 18.18 -11.26
CA GLN A 108 6.96 18.18 -12.50
C GLN A 108 6.69 16.98 -13.41
N ASN A 109 6.09 15.92 -12.90
CA ASN A 109 5.82 14.71 -13.67
C ASN A 109 4.39 14.75 -14.22
N GLU A 110 4.22 14.63 -15.54
CA GLU A 110 2.91 14.69 -16.22
C GLU A 110 2.43 13.31 -16.74
N ALA A 111 3.08 12.20 -16.35
CA ALA A 111 2.64 10.85 -16.71
C ALA A 111 1.19 10.61 -16.24
N ASP A 112 0.47 9.70 -16.88
CA ASP A 112 -0.90 9.36 -16.52
C ASP A 112 -1.00 8.79 -15.10
N VAL A 113 -0.10 7.85 -14.78
CA VAL A 113 0.10 7.29 -13.46
C VAL A 113 1.58 7.39 -13.09
N CYS A 114 1.87 7.91 -11.90
CA CYS A 114 3.24 8.08 -11.40
C CYS A 114 3.34 7.49 -9.99
N TYR A 115 4.28 6.56 -9.76
CA TYR A 115 4.49 5.90 -8.48
C TYR A 115 5.84 6.30 -7.88
N GLY A 116 5.82 6.83 -6.65
CA GLY A 116 7.03 7.31 -5.96
C GLY A 116 7.82 6.23 -5.24
N GLY A 117 7.17 5.14 -4.87
CA GLY A 117 7.77 4.08 -4.05
C GLY A 117 7.69 4.32 -2.54
N TYR A 118 8.25 3.40 -1.79
CA TYR A 118 8.45 3.55 -0.35
C TYR A 118 9.82 3.05 0.07
N VAL A 119 10.31 3.54 1.19
CA VAL A 119 11.57 3.12 1.82
C VAL A 119 11.31 2.66 3.23
N ILE A 120 12.19 1.78 3.69
CA ILE A 120 12.24 1.31 5.07
C ILE A 120 13.44 1.98 5.72
N PRO A 121 13.25 2.78 6.78
CA PRO A 121 14.36 3.38 7.50
C PRO A 121 15.25 2.28 8.10
N MET A 122 16.57 2.45 7.96
CA MET A 122 17.51 1.54 8.61
C MET A 122 17.62 1.90 10.10
N GLU A 123 16.93 1.19 10.94
CA GLU A 123 17.05 1.30 12.40
C GLU A 123 17.97 0.23 12.95
N GLU A 124 19.04 0.67 13.63
CA GLU A 124 20.04 -0.19 14.23
C GLU A 124 19.47 -0.88 15.48
N ASN A 125 19.05 -1.98 15.65
CA ASN A 125 18.76 -2.81 16.82
C ASN A 125 17.30 -2.99 17.28
N ALA A 126 16.45 -1.97 17.30
CA ALA A 126 15.12 -2.10 17.90
C ALA A 126 14.19 -3.07 17.13
N LEU A 127 14.25 -3.08 15.79
CA LEU A 127 13.36 -3.87 14.93
C LEU A 127 13.97 -5.16 14.39
N GLN A 128 15.16 -5.55 14.84
CA GLN A 128 15.85 -6.74 14.32
C GLN A 128 15.10 -8.08 14.60
N ALA A 129 14.23 -8.12 15.61
CA ALA A 129 13.38 -9.27 15.90
C ALA A 129 12.05 -9.24 15.12
N ASN A 130 11.65 -8.05 14.61
CA ASN A 130 10.40 -7.88 13.88
C ASN A 130 10.50 -8.56 12.50
N LEU A 131 9.55 -9.46 12.20
CA LEU A 131 9.55 -10.26 10.97
C LEU A 131 9.22 -9.39 9.75
N ARG A 132 8.24 -8.46 9.89
CA ARG A 132 7.85 -7.56 8.81
C ARG A 132 9.01 -6.64 8.43
N TYR A 133 9.64 -6.00 9.39
CA TYR A 133 10.80 -5.15 9.14
C TYR A 133 11.90 -5.88 8.33
N ARG A 134 12.26 -7.10 8.75
CA ARG A 134 13.26 -7.90 8.04
C ARG A 134 12.80 -8.34 6.64
N TYR A 135 11.52 -8.66 6.51
CA TYR A 135 10.91 -9.03 5.22
C TYR A 135 10.93 -7.85 4.24
N GLU A 136 10.56 -6.67 4.71
CA GLU A 136 10.56 -5.45 3.89
C GLU A 136 11.99 -5.03 3.50
N LEU A 137 12.93 -5.04 4.45
CA LEU A 137 14.35 -4.78 4.13
C LEU A 137 14.90 -5.76 3.08
N HIS A 138 14.58 -7.05 3.21
CA HIS A 138 15.03 -8.05 2.25
C HIS A 138 14.52 -7.77 0.83
N ASN A 139 13.31 -7.22 0.73
CA ASN A 139 12.69 -6.87 -0.55
C ASN A 139 13.07 -5.45 -1.04
N ALA A 140 13.39 -4.53 -0.16
CA ALA A 140 13.66 -3.12 -0.48
C ALA A 140 14.95 -2.91 -1.31
N VAL A 141 15.94 -3.79 -1.18
CA VAL A 141 17.24 -3.69 -1.87
C VAL A 141 17.11 -3.62 -3.41
N GLN A 142 15.96 -3.98 -3.97
CA GLN A 142 15.71 -4.02 -5.42
C GLN A 142 14.73 -2.95 -5.91
N ARG A 143 14.39 -1.93 -5.09
CA ARG A 143 13.19 -1.10 -5.38
C ARG A 143 13.46 0.37 -5.73
N ASN A 144 14.61 0.73 -6.31
CA ASN A 144 14.75 2.04 -6.95
C ASN A 144 13.87 2.14 -8.22
N ALA A 145 13.58 3.36 -8.66
CA ALA A 145 12.71 3.59 -9.82
C ALA A 145 13.20 2.90 -11.09
N SER A 146 14.53 2.84 -11.30
CA SER A 146 15.11 2.17 -12.47
C SER A 146 14.76 0.67 -12.52
N GLU A 147 14.85 -0.02 -11.37
CA GLU A 147 14.48 -1.43 -11.29
C GLU A 147 12.97 -1.63 -11.41
N ARG A 148 12.16 -0.80 -10.72
CA ARG A 148 10.71 -0.86 -10.80
C ARG A 148 10.16 -0.61 -12.20
N ASN A 149 10.77 0.30 -12.97
CA ASN A 149 10.38 0.57 -14.36
C ASN A 149 10.62 -0.60 -15.32
N LYS A 150 11.37 -1.63 -14.93
CA LYS A 150 11.50 -2.86 -15.73
C LYS A 150 10.23 -3.70 -15.74
N GLN A 151 9.44 -3.63 -14.66
CA GLN A 151 8.16 -4.31 -14.51
C GLN A 151 7.13 -3.39 -13.82
N PRO A 152 6.75 -2.27 -14.47
CA PRO A 152 6.06 -1.16 -13.80
C PRO A 152 4.70 -1.54 -13.20
N PHE A 153 4.03 -2.56 -13.75
CA PHE A 153 2.73 -3.02 -13.26
C PHE A 153 2.84 -4.05 -12.12
N MET A 154 3.99 -4.70 -11.97
CA MET A 154 4.24 -5.71 -10.93
C MET A 154 4.73 -5.09 -9.62
N ASP A 155 5.47 -3.99 -9.72
CA ASP A 155 6.08 -3.29 -8.59
C ASP A 155 5.31 -2.01 -8.19
N PHE A 156 4.05 -1.90 -8.62
CA PHE A 156 3.16 -0.81 -8.25
C PHE A 156 2.44 -1.11 -6.93
N HIS A 157 2.31 -0.09 -6.07
CA HIS A 157 1.53 -0.12 -4.84
C HIS A 157 0.74 1.16 -4.66
N THR A 158 -0.40 1.09 -3.98
CA THR A 158 -1.29 2.24 -3.75
C THR A 158 -0.89 3.13 -2.57
N SER A 159 0.27 2.90 -1.96
CA SER A 159 0.72 3.64 -0.79
C SER A 159 1.25 5.05 -1.08
N ASN A 160 1.68 5.33 -2.34
CA ASN A 160 2.28 6.60 -2.74
C ASN A 160 2.25 6.77 -4.26
N PHE A 161 1.14 7.21 -4.82
CA PHE A 161 1.02 7.36 -6.27
C PHE A 161 0.18 8.57 -6.67
N ARG A 162 0.51 9.15 -7.83
CA ARG A 162 -0.28 10.18 -8.48
C ARG A 162 -0.93 9.61 -9.75
N VAL A 163 -2.18 9.99 -9.99
CA VAL A 163 -2.96 9.55 -11.14
C VAL A 163 -3.86 10.69 -11.64
N LYS A 164 -4.20 10.71 -12.93
CA LYS A 164 -5.27 11.56 -13.44
C LYS A 164 -6.62 11.12 -12.89
N ARG A 165 -7.43 12.07 -12.42
CA ARG A 165 -8.76 11.80 -11.86
C ARG A 165 -9.67 11.05 -12.84
N SER A 166 -9.61 11.40 -14.12
CA SER A 166 -10.38 10.73 -15.17
C SER A 166 -10.09 9.23 -15.26
N ILE A 167 -8.82 8.82 -15.06
CA ILE A 167 -8.43 7.40 -15.07
C ILE A 167 -9.02 6.71 -13.84
N MET A 168 -8.85 7.30 -12.64
CA MET A 168 -9.35 6.71 -11.41
C MET A 168 -10.87 6.54 -11.40
N LEU A 169 -11.60 7.50 -12.00
CA LEU A 169 -13.06 7.42 -12.12
C LEU A 169 -13.55 6.44 -13.20
N SER A 170 -12.80 6.28 -14.29
CA SER A 170 -13.17 5.34 -15.37
C SER A 170 -12.73 3.90 -15.08
N LEU A 171 -11.68 3.73 -14.31
CA LEU A 171 -11.10 2.45 -13.91
C LEU A 171 -10.89 2.43 -12.38
N PRO A 172 -11.97 2.38 -11.57
CA PRO A 172 -11.84 2.35 -10.12
C PRO A 172 -11.14 1.07 -9.65
N LEU A 173 -10.59 1.09 -8.45
CA LEU A 173 -10.13 -0.12 -7.78
C LEU A 173 -11.31 -1.07 -7.55
N ASP A 174 -11.04 -2.36 -7.64
CA ASP A 174 -12.07 -3.39 -7.50
C ASP A 174 -12.49 -3.57 -6.03
N GLU A 175 -13.71 -3.16 -5.70
CA GLU A 175 -14.26 -3.21 -4.33
C GLU A 175 -14.63 -4.63 -3.88
N ARG A 176 -14.51 -5.65 -4.74
CA ARG A 176 -14.63 -7.07 -4.34
C ARG A 176 -13.48 -7.49 -3.41
N PHE A 177 -12.36 -6.72 -3.40
CA PHE A 177 -11.28 -6.89 -2.44
C PHE A 177 -11.67 -6.31 -1.07
N THR A 178 -12.47 -7.05 -0.33
CA THR A 178 -12.91 -6.69 1.03
C THR A 178 -11.88 -7.06 2.10
N SER A 179 -10.97 -7.98 1.78
CA SER A 179 -9.86 -8.43 2.63
C SER A 179 -8.53 -7.84 2.14
N TYR A 180 -7.49 -7.97 2.97
CA TYR A 180 -6.19 -7.39 2.72
C TYR A 180 -5.46 -7.99 1.50
N GLY A 181 -4.94 -7.12 0.63
CA GLY A 181 -3.91 -7.39 -0.37
C GLY A 181 -4.41 -7.66 -1.78
N TYR A 182 -3.54 -7.39 -2.73
CA TYR A 182 -3.67 -7.61 -4.19
C TYR A 182 -4.65 -6.69 -4.93
N GLU A 183 -5.35 -5.77 -4.28
CA GLU A 183 -6.17 -4.77 -4.95
C GLU A 183 -5.34 -3.86 -5.86
N ASP A 184 -4.14 -3.50 -5.41
CA ASP A 184 -3.14 -2.72 -6.15
C ASP A 184 -2.56 -3.49 -7.35
N VAL A 185 -2.28 -4.77 -7.17
CA VAL A 185 -1.78 -5.65 -8.25
C VAL A 185 -2.81 -5.81 -9.36
N LEU A 186 -4.09 -6.05 -9.00
CA LEU A 186 -5.15 -6.15 -9.99
C LEU A 186 -5.37 -4.81 -10.69
N TRP A 187 -5.29 -3.70 -9.97
CA TRP A 187 -5.44 -2.38 -10.59
C TRP A 187 -4.29 -2.07 -11.56
N GLY A 188 -3.04 -2.41 -11.20
CA GLY A 188 -1.90 -2.33 -12.11
C GLY A 188 -2.12 -3.13 -13.42
N LYS A 189 -2.66 -4.35 -13.30
CA LYS A 189 -3.06 -5.16 -14.46
C LYS A 189 -4.14 -4.46 -15.29
N THR A 190 -5.19 -3.94 -14.65
CA THR A 190 -6.29 -3.22 -15.31
C THR A 190 -5.79 -2.01 -16.09
N LEU A 191 -4.88 -1.23 -15.52
CA LEU A 191 -4.23 -0.11 -16.22
C LEU A 191 -3.49 -0.58 -17.48
N LYS A 192 -2.71 -1.64 -17.37
CA LYS A 192 -1.99 -2.25 -18.51
C LYS A 192 -2.93 -2.68 -19.62
N GLU A 193 -4.00 -3.38 -19.28
CA GLU A 193 -4.99 -3.90 -20.24
C GLU A 193 -5.75 -2.77 -20.97
N ASN A 194 -5.87 -1.59 -20.33
CA ASN A 194 -6.47 -0.40 -20.91
C ASN A 194 -5.45 0.55 -21.57
N GLY A 195 -4.21 0.12 -21.75
CA GLY A 195 -3.19 0.86 -22.50
C GLY A 195 -2.52 2.01 -21.77
N TYR A 196 -2.73 2.14 -20.45
CA TYR A 196 -2.04 3.13 -19.61
C TYR A 196 -0.65 2.66 -19.23
N THR A 197 0.22 3.61 -18.91
CA THR A 197 1.57 3.36 -18.42
C THR A 197 1.72 3.85 -16.98
N ILE A 198 2.53 3.14 -16.18
CA ILE A 198 2.94 3.58 -14.86
C ILE A 198 4.41 4.02 -14.95
N THR A 199 4.68 5.28 -14.63
CA THR A 199 6.05 5.79 -14.51
C THR A 199 6.47 5.75 -13.06
N HIS A 200 7.57 5.05 -12.76
CA HIS A 200 8.15 5.06 -11.42
C HIS A 200 9.21 6.13 -11.29
N ILE A 201 9.18 6.86 -10.20
CA ILE A 201 10.18 7.88 -9.83
C ILE A 201 10.77 7.57 -8.45
N ASP A 202 11.95 8.10 -8.16
CA ASP A 202 12.58 7.98 -6.83
C ASP A 202 12.09 9.11 -5.91
N ASN A 203 10.83 9.01 -5.50
CA ASN A 203 10.17 9.94 -4.58
C ASN A 203 9.42 9.18 -3.47
N PRO A 204 10.15 8.41 -2.64
CA PRO A 204 9.53 7.50 -1.71
C PRO A 204 8.93 8.18 -0.50
N VAL A 205 7.85 7.59 0.03
CA VAL A 205 7.43 7.77 1.41
C VAL A 205 8.18 6.80 2.32
N SER A 206 8.27 7.11 3.61
CA SER A 206 8.87 6.24 4.62
C SER A 206 7.80 5.41 5.32
N PHE A 207 7.98 4.09 5.37
CA PHE A 207 7.14 3.18 6.14
C PHE A 207 7.82 2.89 7.48
N GLU A 208 7.20 3.29 8.58
CA GLU A 208 7.82 3.32 9.92
C GLU A 208 7.02 2.54 10.96
N ASP A 209 5.74 2.24 10.71
CA ASP A 209 4.88 1.52 11.64
C ASP A 209 4.86 0.02 11.33
N PHE A 210 5.62 -0.76 12.12
CA PHE A 210 5.74 -2.20 11.97
C PHE A 210 4.92 -2.90 13.03
N GLU A 211 3.80 -3.48 12.63
CA GLU A 211 3.01 -4.36 13.49
C GLU A 211 3.87 -5.53 14.03
N ASP A 212 3.45 -6.13 15.11
CA ASP A 212 4.12 -7.30 15.68
C ASP A 212 4.08 -8.53 14.72
N ASN A 213 4.89 -9.53 15.04
CA ASN A 213 5.01 -10.71 14.19
C ASN A 213 3.70 -11.50 14.06
N GLU A 214 2.85 -11.51 15.08
CA GLU A 214 1.58 -12.24 15.05
C GLU A 214 0.60 -11.59 14.10
N HIS A 215 0.43 -10.27 14.19
CA HIS A 215 -0.41 -9.50 13.28
C HIS A 215 0.11 -9.57 11.85
N PHE A 216 1.43 -9.48 11.64
CA PHE A 216 2.00 -9.59 10.30
C PHE A 216 1.77 -10.96 9.66
N VAL A 217 1.93 -12.04 10.43
CA VAL A 217 1.66 -13.41 9.94
C VAL A 217 0.18 -13.57 9.62
N ALA A 218 -0.72 -13.12 10.51
CA ALA A 218 -2.17 -13.20 10.29
C ALA A 218 -2.61 -12.40 9.06
N LYS A 219 -2.11 -11.17 8.89
CA LYS A 219 -2.37 -10.32 7.72
C LYS A 219 -1.86 -10.94 6.42
N THR A 220 -0.71 -11.65 6.49
CA THR A 220 -0.20 -12.42 5.36
C THR A 220 -1.11 -13.60 5.03
N GLU A 221 -1.59 -14.33 6.04
CA GLU A 221 -2.55 -15.44 5.86
C GLU A 221 -3.83 -14.93 5.18
N GLU A 222 -4.35 -13.79 5.62
CA GLU A 222 -5.50 -13.12 4.99
C GLU A 222 -5.22 -12.79 3.51
N SER A 223 -4.07 -12.17 3.21
CA SER A 223 -3.69 -11.86 1.83
C SER A 223 -3.55 -13.10 0.94
N LEU A 224 -3.15 -14.24 1.50
CA LEU A 224 -3.09 -15.50 0.77
C LEU A 224 -4.48 -16.07 0.46
N HIS A 225 -5.47 -15.86 1.34
CA HIS A 225 -6.86 -16.17 1.02
C HIS A 225 -7.39 -15.27 -0.10
N THR A 226 -7.11 -13.96 -0.06
CA THR A 226 -7.45 -13.03 -1.16
C THR A 226 -6.81 -13.50 -2.48
N LEU A 227 -5.51 -13.85 -2.46
CA LEU A 227 -4.82 -14.37 -3.65
C LEU A 227 -5.48 -15.65 -4.18
N HIS A 228 -5.92 -16.55 -3.29
CA HIS A 228 -6.59 -17.78 -3.69
C HIS A 228 -7.96 -17.50 -4.31
N GLN A 229 -8.71 -16.56 -3.75
CA GLN A 229 -10.02 -16.14 -4.27
C GLN A 229 -9.93 -15.57 -5.68
N PHE A 230 -8.92 -14.72 -5.95
CA PHE A 230 -8.71 -14.03 -7.22
C PHE A 230 -7.61 -14.66 -8.08
N GLN A 231 -7.29 -15.94 -7.87
CA GLN A 231 -6.16 -16.59 -8.54
C GLN A 231 -6.24 -16.62 -10.07
N SER A 232 -7.44 -16.68 -10.64
CA SER A 232 -7.64 -16.63 -12.10
C SER A 232 -7.28 -15.27 -12.71
N GLU A 233 -7.55 -14.19 -11.96
CA GLU A 233 -7.30 -12.82 -12.41
C GLU A 233 -5.83 -12.41 -12.16
N LEU A 234 -5.16 -13.02 -11.16
CA LEU A 234 -3.82 -12.67 -10.70
C LEU A 234 -2.72 -13.67 -11.13
N GLN A 235 -3.03 -14.67 -11.96
CA GLN A 235 -2.12 -15.78 -12.26
C GLN A 235 -0.74 -15.31 -12.73
N ASP A 236 -0.66 -14.35 -13.63
CA ASP A 236 0.60 -13.86 -14.21
C ASP A 236 1.26 -12.76 -13.37
N TYR A 237 0.60 -12.32 -12.30
CA TYR A 237 1.01 -11.20 -11.44
C TYR A 237 1.43 -11.65 -10.04
N SER A 238 1.46 -12.96 -9.76
CA SER A 238 1.90 -13.50 -8.48
C SER A 238 2.96 -14.58 -8.66
N ARG A 239 4.14 -14.37 -8.05
CA ARG A 239 5.21 -15.38 -8.03
C ARG A 239 4.75 -16.71 -7.42
N LEU A 240 3.81 -16.67 -6.49
CA LEU A 240 3.29 -17.86 -5.82
C LEU A 240 2.37 -18.66 -6.75
N LEU A 241 1.58 -17.97 -7.57
CA LEU A 241 0.72 -18.60 -8.57
C LEU A 241 1.51 -19.11 -9.78
N SER A 242 2.63 -18.50 -10.14
CA SER A 242 3.49 -18.93 -11.24
C SER A 242 4.32 -20.19 -10.93
N LEU A 243 4.38 -20.62 -9.66
CA LEU A 243 5.04 -21.87 -9.31
C LEU A 243 4.32 -23.09 -9.91
N PRO A 244 5.06 -24.09 -10.43
CA PRO A 244 4.45 -25.31 -10.94
C PRO A 244 3.54 -25.98 -9.90
N GLY A 245 2.38 -26.46 -10.33
CA GLY A 245 1.37 -27.04 -9.44
C GLY A 245 1.90 -28.22 -8.60
N ALA A 246 2.89 -28.98 -9.10
CA ALA A 246 3.53 -30.06 -8.36
C ALA A 246 4.24 -29.55 -7.08
N TYR A 247 4.95 -28.41 -7.15
CA TYR A 247 5.60 -27.82 -5.96
C TYR A 247 4.58 -27.33 -4.94
N ARG A 248 3.48 -26.71 -5.40
CA ARG A 248 2.39 -26.29 -4.52
C ARG A 248 1.73 -27.50 -3.83
N LYS A 249 1.42 -28.56 -4.56
CA LYS A 249 0.85 -29.79 -3.99
C LYS A 249 1.78 -30.39 -2.95
N LEU A 250 3.08 -30.51 -3.26
CA LEU A 250 4.09 -31.05 -2.32
C LEU A 250 4.15 -30.19 -1.05
N ALA A 251 4.22 -28.86 -1.18
CA ALA A 251 4.25 -27.95 -0.03
C ALA A 251 3.00 -28.10 0.86
N GLY A 252 1.82 -28.29 0.26
CA GLY A 252 0.57 -28.50 0.97
C GLY A 252 0.56 -29.79 1.82
N LEU A 253 1.24 -30.86 1.38
CA LEU A 253 1.35 -32.11 2.15
C LEU A 253 2.16 -31.92 3.45
N PHE A 254 3.10 -30.98 3.50
CA PHE A 254 3.88 -30.69 4.69
C PHE A 254 3.19 -29.75 5.68
N TYR A 255 2.18 -28.99 5.26
CA TYR A 255 1.52 -28.04 6.14
C TYR A 255 0.89 -28.67 7.40
N PRO A 256 0.16 -29.80 7.35
CA PRO A 256 -0.41 -30.43 8.54
C PRO A 256 0.66 -30.86 9.57
N LEU A 257 1.85 -31.21 9.10
CA LEU A 257 2.94 -31.67 9.95
C LEU A 257 3.76 -30.53 10.55
N LEU A 258 4.07 -29.52 9.75
CA LEU A 258 5.06 -28.48 10.08
C LEU A 258 4.45 -27.08 10.22
N GLY A 259 3.31 -26.80 9.57
CA GLY A 259 2.76 -25.46 9.42
C GLY A 259 2.50 -24.76 10.75
N LYS A 260 1.80 -25.43 11.69
CA LYS A 260 1.51 -24.86 13.02
C LYS A 260 2.78 -24.59 13.84
N SER A 261 3.75 -25.50 13.79
CA SER A 261 5.02 -25.34 14.49
C SER A 261 5.84 -24.20 13.89
N LEU A 262 5.88 -24.09 12.56
CA LEU A 262 6.59 -23.03 11.87
C LEU A 262 5.93 -21.66 12.12
N ARG A 263 4.58 -21.56 12.08
CA ARG A 263 3.83 -20.36 12.46
C ARG A 263 4.23 -19.86 13.86
N LYS A 264 4.19 -20.74 14.84
CA LYS A 264 4.56 -20.41 16.22
C LYS A 264 6.01 -19.89 16.31
N ARG A 265 6.94 -20.52 15.59
CA ARG A 265 8.34 -20.07 15.56
C ARG A 265 8.52 -18.72 14.87
N LEU A 266 7.79 -18.46 13.78
CA LEU A 266 7.82 -17.16 13.09
C LEU A 266 7.34 -16.01 13.97
N ILE A 267 6.32 -16.26 14.81
CA ILE A 267 5.77 -15.28 15.74
C ILE A 267 6.74 -15.00 16.90
N HIS A 268 7.28 -16.04 17.54
CA HIS A 268 8.00 -15.87 18.80
C HIS A 268 9.53 -15.83 18.67
N ASN A 269 10.08 -16.18 17.52
CA ASN A 269 11.52 -16.29 17.35
C ASN A 269 12.01 -15.51 16.11
N LYS A 270 13.24 -15.04 16.17
CA LYS A 270 13.93 -14.45 15.01
C LYS A 270 14.25 -15.51 13.96
N MET A 271 13.27 -15.86 13.13
CA MET A 271 13.45 -16.85 12.05
C MET A 271 13.91 -16.17 10.75
N PRO A 272 14.75 -16.80 9.93
CA PRO A 272 15.15 -16.28 8.62
C PRO A 272 13.94 -16.04 7.69
N VAL A 273 13.97 -14.98 6.87
CA VAL A 273 12.89 -14.58 5.95
C VAL A 273 12.54 -15.70 4.95
N PHE A 274 13.50 -16.50 4.52
CA PHE A 274 13.21 -17.61 3.60
C PHE A 274 12.25 -18.64 4.19
N LEU A 275 12.29 -18.88 5.53
CA LEU A 275 11.34 -19.77 6.20
C LEU A 275 9.92 -19.19 6.23
N PHE A 276 9.80 -17.86 6.30
CA PHE A 276 8.50 -17.20 6.11
C PHE A 276 7.97 -17.40 4.69
N ASN A 277 8.82 -17.36 3.66
CA ASN A 277 8.42 -17.65 2.29
C ASN A 277 8.00 -19.12 2.09
N ILE A 278 8.68 -20.05 2.75
CA ILE A 278 8.26 -21.47 2.78
C ILE A 278 6.90 -21.60 3.48
N TYR A 279 6.70 -20.92 4.61
CA TYR A 279 5.42 -20.90 5.32
C TYR A 279 4.29 -20.41 4.43
N LYS A 280 4.47 -19.27 3.74
CA LYS A 280 3.48 -18.72 2.79
C LYS A 280 3.08 -19.74 1.72
N LEU A 281 4.06 -20.42 1.13
CA LEU A 281 3.81 -21.45 0.12
C LEU A 281 3.03 -22.64 0.69
N MET A 282 3.42 -23.13 1.86
CA MET A 282 2.71 -24.24 2.53
C MET A 282 1.30 -23.85 2.92
N TYR A 283 1.12 -22.64 3.48
CA TYR A 283 -0.19 -22.12 3.88
C TYR A 283 -1.11 -21.96 2.67
N PHE A 284 -0.63 -21.31 1.61
CA PHE A 284 -1.42 -21.11 0.38
C PHE A 284 -1.85 -22.44 -0.24
N ALA A 285 -0.94 -23.42 -0.27
CA ALA A 285 -1.19 -24.72 -0.89
C ALA A 285 -2.23 -25.59 -0.14
N GLN A 286 -2.55 -25.29 1.12
CA GLN A 286 -3.55 -25.99 1.92
C GLN A 286 -4.92 -25.30 1.93
N ILE A 287 -5.02 -24.08 1.41
CA ILE A 287 -6.33 -23.39 1.28
C ILE A 287 -7.20 -24.23 0.35
N LYS A 288 -8.35 -24.66 0.88
CA LYS A 288 -9.34 -25.44 0.12
C LYS A 288 -10.24 -24.49 -0.67
N GLN A 289 -10.65 -24.96 -1.82
CA GLN A 289 -11.71 -24.31 -2.61
C GLN A 289 -13.03 -24.27 -1.85
#